data_743a263390b3cf467838981928d7a137
#
_entry.id   743a263390b3cf467838981928d7a137
#
_cell.length_a   1.000
_cell.length_b   1.000
_cell.length_c   1.000
_cell.angle_alpha   90.00
_cell.angle_beta   90.00
_cell.angle_gamma   90.00
#
_symmetry.space_group_name_H-M   'P 1'
#
loop_
_entity.id
_entity.type
_entity.pdbx_description
1 polymer ?
#
loop_
_entity_poly.entity_id
_entity_poly.type
_entity_poly.pdbx_seq_one_letter_code
_entity_poly.pdbx_strand_id
1 'polypeptide(L)'
;MTKQPLYSIIIPHYNSPTLLIRCLASIPDCEDIQVIVIDDNSSSDIVDFSHFPGTERKYTTLLFNKNNKGAGHARNLGLAQAQGKWLIFADADDYFLPAMWEIIAQYNNSTYDIIYLGINSVDSDILRPISRCQYINDVLNTAKNNPTQENLDTLRIRHIVPWGKIIRKSLVQNNHILFEETKYSNDVIFSTYVALFSNTICINTTQCYCVTSRQGNLTSATTAEALRTRFEVTVKRNQILRQHNYKQHQIPIATYLYLALCISPKVFFQLICIGIHYHANFFKGWQRWTRKIIGVFLKHQKTTNPWQQ
;
A
#
# COMPACT_ATOMS: atom_id res chain seq x y z
N MET A 1 -19.45 -25.76 -17.68
CA MET A 1 -18.23 -25.34 -16.98
C MET A 1 -18.29 -23.82 -16.86
N THR A 2 -18.26 -23.27 -15.67
CA THR A 2 -18.21 -21.81 -15.47
C THR A 2 -16.86 -21.32 -15.99
N LYS A 3 -16.85 -20.28 -16.83
CA LYS A 3 -15.63 -19.65 -17.35
C LYS A 3 -14.77 -19.15 -16.17
N GLN A 4 -13.47 -19.46 -16.21
CA GLN A 4 -12.55 -18.93 -15.20
C GLN A 4 -12.38 -17.42 -15.37
N PRO A 5 -12.51 -16.60 -14.31
CA PRO A 5 -12.35 -15.16 -14.44
C PRO A 5 -10.92 -14.80 -14.84
N LEU A 6 -10.75 -13.69 -15.53
CA LEU A 6 -9.43 -13.16 -15.87
C LEU A 6 -8.82 -12.43 -14.69
N TYR A 7 -9.63 -11.72 -13.92
CA TYR A 7 -9.22 -10.84 -12.83
C TYR A 7 -9.87 -11.25 -11.51
N SER A 8 -9.12 -11.23 -10.42
CA SER A 8 -9.64 -11.27 -9.05
C SER A 8 -9.32 -9.95 -8.36
N ILE A 9 -10.37 -9.23 -7.96
CA ILE A 9 -10.26 -7.97 -7.21
C ILE A 9 -10.50 -8.28 -5.74
N ILE A 10 -9.52 -8.01 -4.87
CA ILE A 10 -9.56 -8.32 -3.45
C ILE A 10 -9.73 -7.05 -2.64
N ILE A 11 -10.79 -6.99 -1.83
CA ILE A 11 -11.21 -5.79 -1.10
C ILE A 11 -11.40 -6.14 0.38
N PRO A 12 -10.45 -5.76 1.26
CA PRO A 12 -10.67 -5.84 2.71
C PRO A 12 -11.66 -4.75 3.13
N HIS A 13 -12.63 -5.11 3.96
CA HIS A 13 -13.64 -4.21 4.50
C HIS A 13 -13.67 -4.25 6.03
N TYR A 14 -13.88 -3.09 6.65
CA TYR A 14 -14.16 -2.96 8.08
C TYR A 14 -14.92 -1.67 8.37
N ASN A 15 -16.13 -1.79 8.94
CA ASN A 15 -16.96 -0.67 9.42
C ASN A 15 -17.17 0.50 8.43
N SER A 16 -17.21 0.24 7.12
CA SER A 16 -17.32 1.28 6.11
C SER A 16 -18.28 0.93 4.95
N PRO A 17 -19.54 0.54 5.22
CA PRO A 17 -20.46 0.00 4.21
C PRO A 17 -20.75 1.00 3.08
N THR A 18 -20.94 2.27 3.38
CA THR A 18 -21.20 3.32 2.38
C THR A 18 -20.03 3.50 1.41
N LEU A 19 -18.79 3.43 1.92
CA LEU A 19 -17.59 3.55 1.07
C LEU A 19 -17.42 2.29 0.22
N LEU A 20 -17.70 1.11 0.78
CA LEU A 20 -17.69 -0.15 0.02
C LEU A 20 -18.71 -0.12 -1.12
N ILE A 21 -19.93 0.45 -0.93
CA ILE A 21 -20.91 0.64 -2.01
C ILE A 21 -20.29 1.46 -3.15
N ARG A 22 -19.60 2.57 -2.84
CA ARG A 22 -18.92 3.40 -3.84
C ARG A 22 -17.83 2.62 -4.57
N CYS A 23 -17.00 1.86 -3.84
CA CYS A 23 -15.97 1.01 -4.43
C CYS A 23 -16.59 0.00 -5.39
N LEU A 24 -17.59 -0.76 -4.96
CA LEU A 24 -18.25 -1.79 -5.77
C LEU A 24 -18.98 -1.20 -6.98
N ALA A 25 -19.59 -0.02 -6.87
CA ALA A 25 -20.23 0.66 -7.98
C ALA A 25 -19.24 1.06 -9.09
N SER A 26 -17.96 1.19 -8.79
CA SER A 26 -16.90 1.47 -9.75
C SER A 26 -16.39 0.22 -10.50
N ILE A 27 -16.85 -0.98 -10.13
CA ILE A 27 -16.39 -2.26 -10.68
C ILE A 27 -17.52 -2.89 -11.51
N PRO A 28 -17.31 -3.23 -12.79
CA PRO A 28 -18.29 -3.98 -13.58
C PRO A 28 -18.64 -5.33 -12.94
N ASP A 29 -19.92 -5.70 -12.97
CA ASP A 29 -20.37 -7.03 -12.53
C ASP A 29 -20.44 -7.96 -13.74
N CYS A 30 -19.33 -8.57 -14.13
CA CYS A 30 -19.21 -9.41 -15.32
C CYS A 30 -18.36 -10.65 -15.07
N GLU A 31 -18.51 -11.67 -15.91
CA GLU A 31 -17.90 -12.99 -15.73
C GLU A 31 -16.36 -13.00 -15.76
N ASP A 32 -15.74 -12.00 -16.38
CA ASP A 32 -14.27 -11.89 -16.42
C ASP A 32 -13.67 -11.34 -15.12
N ILE A 33 -14.49 -10.79 -14.22
CA ILE A 33 -14.06 -10.12 -12.98
C ILE A 33 -14.71 -10.81 -11.78
N GLN A 34 -13.89 -11.54 -11.01
CA GLN A 34 -14.25 -12.00 -9.67
C GLN A 34 -13.95 -10.89 -8.67
N VAL A 35 -14.96 -10.44 -7.93
CA VAL A 35 -14.76 -9.55 -6.77
C VAL A 35 -14.81 -10.37 -5.50
N ILE A 36 -13.86 -10.18 -4.60
CA ILE A 36 -13.80 -10.86 -3.31
C ILE A 36 -13.74 -9.80 -2.22
N VAL A 37 -14.83 -9.65 -1.50
CA VAL A 37 -14.92 -8.71 -0.35
C VAL A 37 -14.74 -9.51 0.93
N ILE A 38 -13.83 -9.10 1.78
CA ILE A 38 -13.58 -9.74 3.07
C ILE A 38 -13.92 -8.76 4.18
N ASP A 39 -15.02 -8.99 4.86
CA ASP A 39 -15.38 -8.25 6.07
C ASP A 39 -14.55 -8.78 7.25
N ASP A 40 -13.79 -7.89 7.89
CA ASP A 40 -12.88 -8.22 8.99
C ASP A 40 -13.56 -7.99 10.35
N ASN A 41 -14.73 -8.61 10.59
CA ASN A 41 -15.51 -8.52 11.81
C ASN A 41 -16.04 -7.09 12.11
N SER A 42 -16.74 -6.52 11.13
CA SER A 42 -17.44 -5.24 11.33
C SER A 42 -18.53 -5.35 12.42
N SER A 43 -18.81 -4.22 13.08
CA SER A 43 -19.90 -4.14 14.08
C SER A 43 -21.27 -4.16 13.41
N SER A 44 -22.21 -4.94 13.95
CA SER A 44 -23.61 -4.93 13.54
C SER A 44 -24.33 -3.58 13.80
N ASP A 45 -23.78 -2.73 14.65
CA ASP A 45 -24.28 -1.38 14.88
C ASP A 45 -23.97 -0.43 13.72
N ILE A 46 -23.01 -0.80 12.85
CA ILE A 46 -22.53 0.02 11.71
C ILE A 46 -22.91 -0.62 10.39
N VAL A 47 -22.89 -1.95 10.32
CA VAL A 47 -23.09 -2.72 9.08
C VAL A 47 -24.37 -3.54 9.21
N ASP A 48 -25.30 -3.32 8.28
CA ASP A 48 -26.45 -4.20 8.10
C ASP A 48 -26.04 -5.44 7.33
N PHE A 49 -25.85 -6.56 8.02
CA PHE A 49 -25.47 -7.83 7.42
C PHE A 49 -26.58 -8.50 6.61
N SER A 50 -27.86 -8.09 6.79
CA SER A 50 -28.98 -8.57 5.98
C SER A 50 -28.99 -7.96 4.58
N HIS A 51 -28.40 -6.76 4.43
CA HIS A 51 -28.24 -6.04 3.17
C HIS A 51 -26.77 -5.64 2.95
N PHE A 52 -25.85 -6.58 3.20
CA PHE A 52 -24.42 -6.30 3.08
C PHE A 52 -24.05 -5.88 1.64
N PRO A 53 -23.24 -4.82 1.43
CA PRO A 53 -22.89 -4.37 0.09
C PRO A 53 -22.24 -5.49 -0.75
N GLY A 54 -22.78 -5.71 -1.93
CA GLY A 54 -22.32 -6.74 -2.86
C GLY A 54 -23.13 -8.04 -2.86
N THR A 55 -24.13 -8.19 -1.97
CA THR A 55 -25.01 -9.38 -1.93
C THR A 55 -25.74 -9.61 -3.25
N GLU A 56 -26.17 -8.54 -3.91
CA GLU A 56 -26.90 -8.60 -5.19
C GLU A 56 -25.99 -8.78 -6.42
N ARG A 57 -24.68 -8.78 -6.25
CA ARG A 57 -23.72 -8.87 -7.36
C ARG A 57 -23.40 -10.33 -7.68
N LYS A 58 -23.57 -10.71 -8.93
CA LYS A 58 -23.45 -12.11 -9.41
C LYS A 58 -22.02 -12.65 -9.30
N TYR A 59 -21.03 -11.81 -9.54
CA TYR A 59 -19.61 -12.22 -9.59
C TYR A 59 -18.82 -11.73 -8.36
N THR A 60 -19.54 -11.50 -7.25
CA THR A 60 -18.94 -11.09 -5.97
C THR A 60 -19.05 -12.20 -4.93
N THR A 61 -17.94 -12.54 -4.31
CA THR A 61 -17.84 -13.46 -3.17
C THR A 61 -17.68 -12.64 -1.90
N LEU A 62 -18.53 -12.86 -0.92
CA LEU A 62 -18.48 -12.21 0.39
C LEU A 62 -17.91 -13.21 1.42
N LEU A 63 -16.87 -12.81 2.15
CA LEU A 63 -16.27 -13.57 3.23
C LEU A 63 -16.39 -12.78 4.53
N PHE A 64 -16.91 -13.41 5.57
CA PHE A 64 -17.08 -12.79 6.89
C PHE A 64 -16.08 -13.41 7.87
N ASN A 65 -15.00 -12.68 8.17
CA ASN A 65 -13.98 -13.07 9.13
C ASN A 65 -14.39 -12.64 10.54
N LYS A 66 -14.39 -13.56 11.50
CA LYS A 66 -14.84 -13.29 12.89
C LYS A 66 -13.71 -12.81 13.83
N ASN A 67 -12.48 -12.67 13.34
CA ASN A 67 -11.32 -12.51 14.22
C ASN A 67 -10.73 -11.09 14.26
N ASN A 68 -11.15 -10.15 13.41
CA ASN A 68 -10.61 -8.78 13.29
C ASN A 68 -9.07 -8.74 13.37
N LYS A 69 -8.42 -9.41 12.42
CA LYS A 69 -6.95 -9.48 12.35
C LYS A 69 -6.31 -8.41 11.46
N GLY A 70 -7.13 -7.51 10.92
CA GLY A 70 -6.70 -6.40 10.08
C GLY A 70 -6.62 -6.73 8.59
N ALA A 71 -6.43 -5.67 7.79
CA ALA A 71 -6.50 -5.72 6.32
C ALA A 71 -5.49 -6.69 5.68
N GLY A 72 -4.34 -6.94 6.31
CA GLY A 72 -3.36 -7.92 5.82
C GLY A 72 -3.92 -9.34 5.83
N HIS A 73 -4.50 -9.77 6.95
CA HIS A 73 -5.17 -11.06 7.08
C HIS A 73 -6.36 -11.19 6.12
N ALA A 74 -7.20 -10.15 6.04
CA ALA A 74 -8.33 -10.14 5.12
C ALA A 74 -7.86 -10.32 3.66
N ARG A 75 -6.79 -9.62 3.23
CA ARG A 75 -6.23 -9.81 1.89
C ARG A 75 -5.67 -11.22 1.68
N ASN A 76 -5.07 -11.86 2.70
CA ASN A 76 -4.60 -13.24 2.63
C ASN A 76 -5.76 -14.23 2.43
N LEU A 77 -6.89 -14.04 3.12
CA LEU A 77 -8.11 -14.82 2.88
C LEU A 77 -8.62 -14.64 1.44
N GLY A 78 -8.62 -13.41 0.93
CA GLY A 78 -8.97 -13.10 -0.45
C GLY A 78 -8.03 -13.76 -1.46
N LEU A 79 -6.72 -13.75 -1.22
CA LEU A 79 -5.72 -14.43 -2.05
C LEU A 79 -5.99 -15.94 -2.17
N ALA A 80 -6.40 -16.58 -1.08
CA ALA A 80 -6.74 -18.00 -1.07
C ALA A 80 -7.96 -18.34 -1.94
N GLN A 81 -8.88 -17.39 -2.15
CA GLN A 81 -10.11 -17.54 -2.95
C GLN A 81 -9.97 -17.04 -4.39
N ALA A 82 -8.87 -16.34 -4.70
CA ALA A 82 -8.66 -15.74 -6.00
C ALA A 82 -8.50 -16.80 -7.11
N GLN A 83 -9.35 -16.72 -8.14
CA GLN A 83 -9.34 -17.64 -9.30
C GLN A 83 -8.75 -16.98 -10.56
N GLY A 84 -8.77 -15.64 -10.65
CA GLY A 84 -8.31 -14.90 -11.81
C GLY A 84 -6.83 -15.11 -12.14
N LYS A 85 -6.48 -14.99 -13.41
CA LYS A 85 -5.07 -14.95 -13.88
C LYS A 85 -4.32 -13.77 -13.25
N TRP A 86 -5.03 -12.67 -13.01
CA TRP A 86 -4.53 -11.41 -12.51
C TRP A 86 -5.15 -11.06 -11.17
N LEU A 87 -4.33 -10.53 -10.28
CA LEU A 87 -4.73 -10.00 -8.98
C LEU A 87 -4.74 -8.47 -9.02
N ILE A 88 -5.80 -7.88 -8.50
CA ILE A 88 -5.96 -6.45 -8.30
C ILE A 88 -6.40 -6.24 -6.85
N PHE A 89 -5.79 -5.29 -6.16
CA PHE A 89 -6.17 -4.94 -4.80
C PHE A 89 -6.80 -3.57 -4.78
N ALA A 90 -7.85 -3.41 -4.00
CA ALA A 90 -8.47 -2.14 -3.72
C ALA A 90 -8.79 -2.03 -2.23
N ASP A 91 -8.72 -0.82 -1.68
CA ASP A 91 -9.21 -0.55 -0.33
C ASP A 91 -10.70 -0.19 -0.42
N ALA A 92 -11.51 -0.58 0.57
CA ALA A 92 -12.96 -0.40 0.55
C ALA A 92 -13.41 1.08 0.50
N ASP A 93 -12.53 2.00 0.89
CA ASP A 93 -12.76 3.44 0.85
C ASP A 93 -12.30 4.12 -0.45
N ASP A 94 -11.68 3.39 -1.36
CA ASP A 94 -11.21 3.87 -2.66
C ASP A 94 -12.16 3.47 -3.81
N TYR A 95 -11.82 3.83 -5.06
CA TYR A 95 -12.61 3.42 -6.23
C TYR A 95 -11.77 3.40 -7.51
N PHE A 96 -12.25 2.64 -8.51
CA PHE A 96 -11.63 2.59 -9.84
C PHE A 96 -12.15 3.72 -10.73
N LEU A 97 -11.30 4.25 -11.59
CA LEU A 97 -11.68 5.20 -12.63
C LEU A 97 -12.14 4.44 -13.90
N PRO A 98 -13.04 4.99 -14.73
CA PRO A 98 -13.55 4.31 -15.91
C PRO A 98 -12.47 3.77 -16.85
N ALA A 99 -11.37 4.50 -17.02
CA ALA A 99 -10.23 4.10 -17.85
C ALA A 99 -9.61 2.75 -17.42
N MET A 100 -9.81 2.31 -16.17
CA MET A 100 -9.31 1.02 -15.69
C MET A 100 -9.78 -0.12 -16.57
N TRP A 101 -11.06 -0.15 -16.94
CA TRP A 101 -11.69 -1.27 -17.63
C TRP A 101 -11.27 -1.39 -19.09
N GLU A 102 -10.97 -0.27 -19.75
CA GLU A 102 -10.40 -0.22 -21.10
C GLU A 102 -8.93 -0.65 -21.09
N ILE A 103 -8.18 -0.23 -20.08
CA ILE A 103 -6.74 -0.50 -19.97
C ILE A 103 -6.49 -1.98 -19.64
N ILE A 104 -7.21 -2.57 -18.70
CA ILE A 104 -6.93 -3.97 -18.31
C ILE A 104 -7.18 -4.93 -19.47
N ALA A 105 -8.17 -4.67 -20.33
CA ALA A 105 -8.46 -5.51 -21.49
C ALA A 105 -7.25 -5.67 -22.43
N GLN A 106 -6.38 -4.66 -22.51
CA GLN A 106 -5.17 -4.69 -23.35
C GLN A 106 -4.13 -5.70 -22.85
N TYR A 107 -4.22 -6.12 -21.56
CA TYR A 107 -3.25 -6.99 -20.91
C TYR A 107 -3.72 -8.43 -20.70
N ASN A 108 -4.92 -8.81 -21.18
CA ASN A 108 -5.50 -10.15 -21.03
C ASN A 108 -4.51 -11.28 -21.38
N ASN A 109 -3.81 -11.12 -22.51
CA ASN A 109 -2.86 -12.11 -23.03
C ASN A 109 -1.39 -11.76 -22.75
N SER A 110 -1.13 -10.70 -21.97
CA SER A 110 0.25 -10.27 -21.72
C SER A 110 1.03 -11.28 -20.86
N THR A 111 2.35 -11.22 -20.98
CA THR A 111 3.29 -12.06 -20.22
C THR A 111 3.95 -11.31 -19.07
N TYR A 112 3.58 -10.06 -18.82
CA TYR A 112 4.12 -9.27 -17.72
C TYR A 112 3.79 -9.87 -16.35
N ASP A 113 4.67 -9.70 -15.40
CA ASP A 113 4.44 -10.07 -13.99
C ASP A 113 3.68 -9.00 -13.24
N ILE A 114 4.00 -7.73 -13.53
CA ILE A 114 3.34 -6.57 -12.94
C ILE A 114 3.07 -5.52 -14.02
N ILE A 115 1.87 -4.94 -13.98
CA ILE A 115 1.52 -3.74 -14.72
C ILE A 115 1.27 -2.64 -13.71
N TYR A 116 2.08 -1.59 -13.72
CA TYR A 116 1.91 -0.40 -12.89
C TYR A 116 0.99 0.59 -13.59
N LEU A 117 0.04 1.16 -12.84
CA LEU A 117 -0.98 2.07 -13.34
C LEU A 117 -0.88 3.45 -12.66
N GLY A 118 -1.29 4.49 -13.37
CA GLY A 118 -1.44 5.81 -12.81
C GLY A 118 -2.55 5.86 -11.74
N ILE A 119 -2.38 6.74 -10.74
CA ILE A 119 -3.22 6.83 -9.55
C ILE A 119 -3.65 8.27 -9.35
N ASN A 120 -4.93 8.48 -9.10
CA ASN A 120 -5.46 9.77 -8.62
C ASN A 120 -5.61 9.76 -7.11
N SER A 121 -5.74 10.92 -6.49
CA SER A 121 -6.08 11.02 -5.07
C SER A 121 -6.97 12.22 -4.80
N VAL A 122 -8.02 12.00 -3.97
CA VAL A 122 -9.03 13.00 -3.63
C VAL A 122 -9.32 12.98 -2.13
N ASP A 123 -9.85 14.08 -1.63
CA ASP A 123 -10.53 14.10 -0.33
C ASP A 123 -11.78 13.21 -0.38
N SER A 124 -12.01 12.39 0.64
CA SER A 124 -13.10 11.40 0.64
C SER A 124 -14.49 11.99 0.64
N ASP A 125 -14.65 13.17 1.26
CA ASP A 125 -15.98 13.75 1.52
C ASP A 125 -16.40 14.70 0.39
N ILE A 126 -15.49 15.53 -0.09
CA ILE A 126 -15.78 16.57 -1.10
C ILE A 126 -15.22 16.25 -2.48
N LEU A 127 -14.51 15.11 -2.63
CA LEU A 127 -13.88 14.62 -3.86
C LEU A 127 -12.95 15.63 -4.56
N ARG A 128 -12.42 16.60 -3.81
CA ARG A 128 -11.43 17.55 -4.32
C ARG A 128 -10.07 16.85 -4.50
N PRO A 129 -9.35 17.10 -5.61
CA PRO A 129 -8.02 16.56 -5.82
C PRO A 129 -7.05 16.97 -4.71
N ILE A 130 -6.22 16.01 -4.29
CA ILE A 130 -5.13 16.19 -3.31
C ILE A 130 -3.83 15.58 -3.85
N SER A 131 -2.68 15.96 -3.28
CA SER A 131 -1.37 15.52 -3.74
C SER A 131 -0.85 14.23 -3.10
N ARG A 132 -1.72 13.43 -2.46
CA ARG A 132 -1.30 12.23 -1.71
C ARG A 132 -0.51 11.22 -2.55
N CYS A 133 -0.92 11.00 -3.82
CA CYS A 133 -0.29 10.04 -4.72
C CYS A 133 0.75 10.67 -5.66
N GLN A 134 1.03 11.97 -5.55
CA GLN A 134 1.94 12.69 -6.44
C GLN A 134 3.30 12.01 -6.54
N TYR A 135 3.91 11.66 -5.41
CA TYR A 135 5.23 11.01 -5.38
C TYR A 135 5.26 9.68 -6.15
N ILE A 136 4.20 8.86 -6.03
CA ILE A 136 4.12 7.58 -6.74
C ILE A 136 4.01 7.82 -8.25
N ASN A 137 3.18 8.78 -8.67
CA ASN A 137 3.04 9.16 -10.08
C ASN A 137 4.32 9.75 -10.65
N ASP A 138 5.06 10.55 -9.88
CA ASP A 138 6.35 11.11 -10.32
C ASP A 138 7.38 9.99 -10.58
N VAL A 139 7.46 9.01 -9.69
CA VAL A 139 8.32 7.83 -9.87
C VAL A 139 7.88 7.00 -11.07
N LEU A 140 6.57 6.81 -11.26
CA LEU A 140 5.98 6.09 -12.39
C LEU A 140 6.32 6.78 -13.72
N ASN A 141 6.10 8.10 -13.80
CA ASN A 141 6.38 8.91 -14.99
C ASN A 141 7.88 8.95 -15.30
N THR A 142 8.73 9.05 -14.28
CA THR A 142 10.19 9.02 -14.44
C THR A 142 10.64 7.69 -15.05
N ALA A 143 10.15 6.57 -14.51
CA ALA A 143 10.48 5.24 -15.03
C ALA A 143 9.92 4.98 -16.44
N LYS A 144 8.74 5.54 -16.77
CA LYS A 144 8.14 5.45 -18.11
C LYS A 144 8.93 6.24 -19.15
N ASN A 145 9.30 7.48 -18.81
CA ASN A 145 9.94 8.40 -19.76
C ASN A 145 11.45 8.15 -19.91
N ASN A 146 12.10 7.61 -18.87
CA ASN A 146 13.51 7.26 -18.86
C ASN A 146 13.72 5.88 -18.19
N PRO A 147 13.52 4.77 -18.92
CA PRO A 147 13.50 3.41 -18.36
C PRO A 147 14.91 2.84 -18.12
N THR A 148 15.77 3.58 -17.40
CA THR A 148 17.03 3.05 -16.90
C THR A 148 16.76 1.99 -15.82
N GLN A 149 17.71 1.06 -15.62
CA GLN A 149 17.58 0.05 -14.55
C GLN A 149 17.35 0.69 -13.18
N GLU A 150 18.04 1.81 -12.87
CA GLU A 150 17.86 2.55 -11.61
C GLU A 150 16.42 3.09 -11.45
N ASN A 151 15.84 3.66 -12.50
CA ASN A 151 14.47 4.19 -12.46
C ASN A 151 13.43 3.07 -12.36
N LEU A 152 13.64 1.95 -13.07
CA LEU A 152 12.77 0.77 -12.97
C LEU A 152 12.86 0.15 -11.57
N ASP A 153 14.05 0.02 -11.00
CA ASP A 153 14.24 -0.48 -9.63
C ASP A 153 13.64 0.49 -8.60
N THR A 154 13.78 1.79 -8.82
CA THR A 154 13.16 2.81 -7.97
C THR A 154 11.65 2.68 -7.99
N LEU A 155 11.01 2.51 -9.15
CA LEU A 155 9.58 2.27 -9.26
C LEU A 155 9.17 1.00 -8.51
N ARG A 156 9.80 -0.13 -8.79
CA ARG A 156 9.51 -1.41 -8.16
C ARG A 156 9.56 -1.31 -6.63
N ILE A 157 10.66 -0.75 -6.12
CA ILE A 157 10.93 -0.71 -4.68
C ILE A 157 10.16 0.40 -3.95
N ARG A 158 9.83 1.52 -4.60
CA ARG A 158 9.13 2.64 -3.95
C ARG A 158 7.61 2.53 -4.01
N HIS A 159 7.08 1.77 -4.93
CA HIS A 159 5.64 1.51 -5.02
C HIS A 159 5.23 0.39 -4.04
N ILE A 160 5.23 0.70 -2.75
CA ILE A 160 5.07 -0.26 -1.63
C ILE A 160 3.61 -0.58 -1.27
N VAL A 161 2.64 -0.01 -1.96
CA VAL A 161 1.21 -0.24 -1.76
C VAL A 161 0.69 -1.33 -2.70
N PRO A 162 -0.37 -2.08 -2.39
CA PRO A 162 -0.86 -3.17 -3.24
C PRO A 162 -1.72 -2.68 -4.41
N TRP A 163 -2.37 -1.51 -4.28
CA TRP A 163 -3.23 -0.92 -5.30
C TRP A 163 -2.44 -0.15 -6.38
N GLY A 164 -3.11 0.24 -7.48
CA GLY A 164 -2.45 0.85 -8.64
C GLY A 164 -1.55 -0.12 -9.40
N LYS A 165 -1.81 -1.42 -9.29
CA LYS A 165 -1.08 -2.51 -9.95
C LYS A 165 -2.03 -3.62 -10.39
N ILE A 166 -1.66 -4.28 -11.48
CA ILE A 166 -2.20 -5.57 -11.89
C ILE A 166 -1.07 -6.57 -11.72
N ILE A 167 -1.25 -7.59 -10.90
CA ILE A 167 -0.20 -8.54 -10.51
C ILE A 167 -0.56 -9.93 -11.03
N ARG A 168 0.38 -10.61 -11.68
CA ARG A 168 0.18 -11.99 -12.12
C ARG A 168 0.00 -12.90 -10.91
N LYS A 169 -1.12 -13.67 -10.85
CA LYS A 169 -1.40 -14.55 -9.72
C LYS A 169 -0.30 -15.59 -9.49
N SER A 170 0.24 -16.20 -10.56
CA SER A 170 1.30 -17.19 -10.44
C SER A 170 2.58 -16.63 -9.81
N LEU A 171 2.92 -15.35 -10.01
CA LEU A 171 4.04 -14.71 -9.32
C LEU A 171 3.87 -14.78 -7.80
N VAL A 172 2.67 -14.47 -7.30
CA VAL A 172 2.36 -14.48 -5.87
C VAL A 172 2.31 -15.90 -5.32
N GLN A 173 1.64 -16.82 -6.03
CA GLN A 173 1.45 -18.20 -5.60
C GLN A 173 2.77 -19.00 -5.60
N ASN A 174 3.54 -18.95 -6.69
CA ASN A 174 4.77 -19.73 -6.82
C ASN A 174 5.86 -19.30 -5.82
N ASN A 175 5.82 -18.05 -5.37
CA ASN A 175 6.76 -17.51 -4.38
C ASN A 175 6.17 -17.43 -2.96
N HIS A 176 4.98 -17.96 -2.72
CA HIS A 176 4.29 -17.97 -1.42
C HIS A 176 4.22 -16.59 -0.76
N ILE A 177 3.96 -15.53 -1.56
CA ILE A 177 3.96 -14.16 -1.07
C ILE A 177 2.64 -13.87 -0.36
N LEU A 178 2.73 -13.47 0.93
CA LEU A 178 1.59 -13.13 1.77
C LEU A 178 1.75 -11.71 2.34
N PHE A 179 0.62 -11.12 2.71
CA PHE A 179 0.58 -9.88 3.48
C PHE A 179 0.99 -10.15 4.94
N GLU A 180 1.65 -9.18 5.56
CA GLU A 180 1.88 -9.20 7.01
C GLU A 180 0.53 -9.01 7.74
N GLU A 181 0.29 -9.79 8.79
CA GLU A 181 -0.92 -9.67 9.62
C GLU A 181 -0.70 -8.64 10.73
N THR A 182 -0.28 -7.44 10.36
CA THR A 182 -0.02 -6.32 11.25
C THR A 182 -1.07 -5.23 11.06
N LYS A 183 -1.34 -4.45 12.11
CA LYS A 183 -2.30 -3.34 12.07
C LYS A 183 -1.85 -2.21 11.15
N TYR A 184 -0.54 -1.96 11.07
CA TYR A 184 0.06 -0.88 10.27
C TYR A 184 1.08 -1.45 9.29
N SER A 185 1.12 -0.90 8.08
CA SER A 185 2.11 -1.25 7.03
C SER A 185 2.09 -2.73 6.63
N ASN A 186 0.94 -3.39 6.71
CA ASN A 186 0.76 -4.81 6.36
C ASN A 186 1.04 -5.13 4.89
N ASP A 187 1.03 -4.13 4.02
CA ASP A 187 1.21 -4.19 2.56
C ASP A 187 2.68 -4.05 2.09
N VAL A 188 3.55 -3.52 2.95
CA VAL A 188 4.92 -3.16 2.58
C VAL A 188 5.76 -4.37 2.21
N ILE A 189 5.72 -5.44 3.00
CA ILE A 189 6.51 -6.66 2.77
C ILE A 189 5.97 -7.41 1.55
N PHE A 190 4.64 -7.57 1.43
CA PHE A 190 4.00 -8.14 0.25
C PHE A 190 4.46 -7.42 -1.03
N SER A 191 4.31 -6.09 -1.09
CA SER A 191 4.68 -5.29 -2.25
C SER A 191 6.19 -5.36 -2.54
N THR A 192 7.03 -5.49 -1.49
CA THR A 192 8.47 -5.65 -1.66
C THR A 192 8.81 -6.98 -2.32
N TYR A 193 8.23 -8.10 -1.87
CA TYR A 193 8.49 -9.40 -2.49
C TYR A 193 7.93 -9.49 -3.91
N VAL A 194 6.72 -8.97 -4.15
CA VAL A 194 6.16 -8.87 -5.51
C VAL A 194 7.12 -8.13 -6.44
N ALA A 195 7.70 -7.03 -5.98
CA ALA A 195 8.68 -6.26 -6.75
C ALA A 195 9.99 -7.04 -7.00
N LEU A 196 10.50 -7.73 -5.98
CA LEU A 196 11.78 -8.47 -6.05
C LEU A 196 11.70 -9.72 -6.92
N PHE A 197 10.58 -10.43 -6.90
CA PHE A 197 10.40 -11.67 -7.67
C PHE A 197 9.83 -11.44 -9.08
N SER A 198 9.41 -10.21 -9.41
CA SER A 198 8.97 -9.90 -10.78
C SER A 198 10.15 -9.77 -11.73
N ASN A 199 10.07 -10.45 -12.87
CA ASN A 199 11.05 -10.35 -13.94
C ASN A 199 10.65 -9.30 -14.99
N THR A 200 9.37 -9.24 -15.31
CA THR A 200 8.85 -8.40 -16.39
C THR A 200 7.80 -7.42 -15.86
N ILE A 201 7.98 -6.13 -16.17
CA ILE A 201 7.04 -5.09 -15.77
C ILE A 201 6.57 -4.27 -16.99
N CYS A 202 5.35 -3.75 -16.90
CA CYS A 202 4.81 -2.76 -17.81
C CYS A 202 4.42 -1.50 -17.04
N ILE A 203 4.54 -0.34 -17.66
CA ILE A 203 4.19 0.95 -17.07
C ILE A 203 3.14 1.61 -17.95
N ASN A 204 1.95 1.81 -17.39
CA ASN A 204 0.87 2.57 -18.00
C ASN A 204 0.53 3.75 -17.06
N THR A 205 0.72 4.97 -17.53
CA THR A 205 0.53 6.18 -16.71
C THR A 205 -0.92 6.68 -16.67
N THR A 206 -1.84 6.01 -17.38
CA THR A 206 -3.27 6.33 -17.33
C THR A 206 -3.78 6.15 -15.89
N GLN A 207 -4.47 7.14 -15.40
CA GLN A 207 -5.06 7.09 -14.05
C GLN A 207 -6.23 6.12 -14.04
N CYS A 208 -6.06 5.00 -13.32
CA CYS A 208 -7.01 3.89 -13.26
C CYS A 208 -7.61 3.67 -11.86
N TYR A 209 -7.00 4.22 -10.84
CA TYR A 209 -7.39 4.04 -9.45
C TYR A 209 -7.39 5.37 -8.72
N CYS A 210 -8.38 5.60 -7.86
CA CYS A 210 -8.51 6.82 -7.07
C CYS A 210 -8.46 6.50 -5.59
N VAL A 211 -7.38 6.98 -4.94
CA VAL A 211 -7.20 6.88 -3.49
C VAL A 211 -7.94 8.01 -2.81
N THR A 212 -8.75 7.68 -1.80
CA THR A 212 -9.42 8.69 -1.00
C THR A 212 -8.69 8.95 0.32
N SER A 213 -8.80 10.14 0.83
CA SER A 213 -8.20 10.53 2.11
C SER A 213 -9.22 11.24 2.98
N ARG A 214 -9.33 10.81 4.23
CA ARG A 214 -10.13 11.48 5.27
C ARG A 214 -9.31 11.67 6.54
N GLN A 215 -9.73 12.58 7.39
CA GLN A 215 -9.11 12.74 8.71
C GLN A 215 -9.32 11.48 9.55
N GLY A 216 -8.30 11.09 10.33
CA GLY A 216 -8.35 9.92 11.22
C GLY A 216 -7.98 8.58 10.57
N ASN A 217 -7.47 8.57 9.34
CA ASN A 217 -6.96 7.35 8.70
C ASN A 217 -5.82 6.71 9.50
N LEU A 218 -5.70 5.37 9.46
CA LEU A 218 -4.62 4.62 10.11
C LEU A 218 -3.22 5.10 9.68
N THR A 219 -3.09 5.65 8.47
CA THR A 219 -1.82 6.20 7.97
C THR A 219 -1.33 7.41 8.75
N SER A 220 -2.23 8.20 9.37
CA SER A 220 -1.91 9.38 10.18
C SER A 220 -1.68 9.08 11.66
N ALA A 221 -1.86 7.83 12.11
CA ALA A 221 -1.67 7.45 13.51
C ALA A 221 -0.22 7.67 13.98
N THR A 222 -0.04 8.39 15.09
CA THR A 222 1.27 8.74 15.69
C THR A 222 1.52 8.07 17.04
N THR A 223 0.77 7.01 17.35
CA THR A 223 0.90 6.27 18.62
C THR A 223 2.23 5.50 18.69
N ALA A 224 2.67 5.19 19.93
CA ALA A 224 3.85 4.35 20.14
C ALA A 224 3.74 2.97 19.47
N GLU A 225 2.53 2.38 19.46
CA GLU A 225 2.24 1.12 18.74
C GLU A 225 2.48 1.27 17.23
N ALA A 226 1.89 2.30 16.63
CA ALA A 226 2.03 2.57 15.20
C ALA A 226 3.49 2.82 14.80
N LEU A 227 4.23 3.58 15.62
CA LEU A 227 5.64 3.87 15.41
C LEU A 227 6.48 2.58 15.48
N ARG A 228 6.25 1.74 16.49
CA ARG A 228 6.96 0.47 16.66
C ARG A 228 6.71 -0.49 15.49
N THR A 229 5.45 -0.70 15.13
CA THR A 229 5.09 -1.60 14.03
C THR A 229 5.68 -1.13 12.69
N ARG A 230 5.56 0.17 12.37
CA ARG A 230 6.14 0.74 11.15
C ARG A 230 7.65 0.65 11.12
N PHE A 231 8.31 0.84 12.27
CA PHE A 231 9.76 0.68 12.40
C PHE A 231 10.16 -0.76 12.13
N GLU A 232 9.50 -1.72 12.79
CA GLU A 232 9.79 -3.15 12.63
C GLU A 232 9.64 -3.60 11.18
N VAL A 233 8.53 -3.25 10.53
CA VAL A 233 8.32 -3.51 9.09
C VAL A 233 9.42 -2.85 8.23
N THR A 234 9.83 -1.63 8.58
CA THR A 234 10.89 -0.92 7.85
C THR A 234 12.24 -1.62 7.96
N VAL A 235 12.65 -2.05 9.17
CA VAL A 235 13.95 -2.72 9.34
C VAL A 235 13.94 -4.12 8.75
N LYS A 236 12.84 -4.85 8.85
CA LYS A 236 12.62 -6.14 8.17
C LYS A 236 12.74 -5.98 6.65
N ARG A 237 12.05 -5.00 6.08
CA ARG A 237 12.16 -4.66 4.67
C ARG A 237 13.59 -4.30 4.26
N ASN A 238 14.28 -3.49 5.06
CA ASN A 238 15.67 -3.13 4.80
C ASN A 238 16.60 -4.36 4.81
N GLN A 239 16.33 -5.35 5.67
CA GLN A 239 17.04 -6.63 5.68
C GLN A 239 16.80 -7.40 4.37
N ILE A 240 15.55 -7.54 3.94
CA ILE A 240 15.17 -8.18 2.66
C ILE A 240 15.89 -7.50 1.49
N LEU A 241 15.86 -6.17 1.42
CA LEU A 241 16.54 -5.42 0.35
C LEU A 241 18.06 -5.64 0.35
N ARG A 242 18.69 -5.82 1.52
CA ARG A 242 20.13 -6.18 1.58
C ARG A 242 20.40 -7.56 1.01
N GLN A 243 19.58 -8.54 1.38
CA GLN A 243 19.72 -9.93 0.94
C GLN A 243 19.58 -10.08 -0.58
N HIS A 244 18.78 -9.19 -1.20
CA HIS A 244 18.54 -9.16 -2.64
C HIS A 244 19.40 -8.12 -3.41
N ASN A 245 20.47 -7.60 -2.82
CA ASN A 245 21.40 -6.62 -3.43
C ASN A 245 20.81 -5.23 -3.72
N TYR A 246 19.70 -4.84 -3.07
CA TYR A 246 19.07 -3.52 -3.18
C TYR A 246 19.44 -2.58 -2.01
N LYS A 247 20.69 -2.62 -1.52
CA LYS A 247 21.16 -1.83 -0.36
C LYS A 247 20.93 -0.32 -0.51
N GLN A 248 21.02 0.21 -1.74
CA GLN A 248 20.82 1.63 -2.05
C GLN A 248 19.39 2.11 -1.77
N HIS A 249 18.40 1.23 -1.89
CA HIS A 249 16.98 1.54 -1.69
C HIS A 249 16.48 1.41 -0.24
N GLN A 250 17.35 1.04 0.71
CA GLN A 250 16.98 0.97 2.12
C GLN A 250 16.50 2.33 2.65
N ILE A 251 15.50 2.31 3.51
CA ILE A 251 14.95 3.48 4.17
C ILE A 251 15.78 3.84 5.39
N PRO A 252 16.23 5.11 5.55
CA PRO A 252 16.86 5.58 6.79
C PRO A 252 15.91 5.47 7.99
N ILE A 253 16.42 4.99 9.12
CA ILE A 253 15.65 4.75 10.33
C ILE A 253 15.78 5.86 11.39
N ALA A 254 16.67 6.84 11.19
CA ALA A 254 16.93 7.91 12.14
C ALA A 254 15.68 8.70 12.56
N THR A 255 14.75 8.95 11.63
CA THR A 255 13.50 9.64 11.94
C THR A 255 12.62 8.86 12.92
N TYR A 256 12.55 7.53 12.80
CA TYR A 256 11.82 6.68 13.74
C TYR A 256 12.43 6.76 15.14
N LEU A 257 13.76 6.72 15.26
CA LEU A 257 14.47 6.80 16.54
C LEU A 257 14.26 8.15 17.20
N TYR A 258 14.29 9.24 16.43
CA TYR A 258 13.98 10.58 16.92
C TYR A 258 12.54 10.67 17.45
N LEU A 259 11.55 10.21 16.67
CA LEU A 259 10.15 10.20 17.10
C LEU A 259 9.94 9.35 18.36
N ALA A 260 10.65 8.22 18.48
CA ALA A 260 10.61 7.38 19.65
C ALA A 260 11.11 8.10 20.91
N LEU A 261 12.20 8.87 20.82
CA LEU A 261 12.71 9.70 21.90
C LEU A 261 11.69 10.76 22.33
N CYS A 262 10.99 11.37 21.35
CA CYS A 262 9.93 12.34 21.65
C CYS A 262 8.74 11.72 22.39
N ILE A 263 8.47 10.41 22.21
CA ILE A 263 7.40 9.70 22.92
C ILE A 263 7.86 9.28 24.31
N SER A 264 8.92 8.49 24.42
CA SER A 264 9.56 8.11 25.69
C SER A 264 10.88 7.38 25.48
N PRO A 265 11.82 7.41 26.44
CA PRO A 265 13.04 6.60 26.42
C PRO A 265 12.75 5.10 26.29
N LYS A 266 11.69 4.59 26.91
CA LYS A 266 11.28 3.18 26.81
C LYS A 266 11.01 2.77 25.35
N VAL A 267 10.25 3.59 24.61
CA VAL A 267 9.94 3.32 23.18
C VAL A 267 11.23 3.36 22.37
N PHE A 268 12.13 4.31 22.62
CA PHE A 268 13.41 4.39 21.94
C PHE A 268 14.24 3.11 22.10
N PHE A 269 14.40 2.62 23.35
CA PHE A 269 15.14 1.38 23.61
C PHE A 269 14.49 0.15 22.96
N GLN A 270 13.15 0.10 22.92
CA GLN A 270 12.45 -0.96 22.17
C GLN A 270 12.81 -0.96 20.69
N LEU A 271 12.84 0.23 20.05
CA LEU A 271 13.25 0.31 18.64
C LEU A 271 14.72 -0.08 18.44
N ILE A 272 15.61 0.27 19.36
CA ILE A 272 17.02 -0.16 19.30
C ILE A 272 17.10 -1.69 19.33
N CYS A 273 16.41 -2.37 20.24
CA CYS A 273 16.38 -3.83 20.32
C CYS A 273 15.85 -4.47 19.01
N ILE A 274 14.75 -3.95 18.47
CA ILE A 274 14.20 -4.40 17.18
C ILE A 274 15.24 -4.16 16.07
N GLY A 275 15.87 -2.99 16.01
CA GLY A 275 16.89 -2.67 15.02
C GLY A 275 18.09 -3.62 15.07
N ILE A 276 18.57 -3.97 16.25
CA ILE A 276 19.65 -4.95 16.45
C ILE A 276 19.23 -6.33 15.93
N HIS A 277 18.02 -6.80 16.27
CA HIS A 277 17.49 -8.08 15.81
C HIS A 277 17.49 -8.21 14.28
N TYR A 278 17.10 -7.15 13.56
CA TYR A 278 17.09 -7.12 12.10
C TYR A 278 18.40 -6.64 11.47
N HIS A 279 19.49 -6.50 12.26
CA HIS A 279 20.80 -5.98 11.80
C HIS A 279 20.68 -4.65 11.06
N ALA A 280 19.88 -3.72 11.61
CA ALA A 280 19.60 -2.42 10.99
C ALA A 280 20.87 -1.55 10.93
N ASN A 281 21.05 -0.81 9.84
CA ASN A 281 22.09 0.20 9.74
C ASN A 281 21.62 1.51 10.39
N PHE A 282 22.01 1.73 11.64
CA PHE A 282 21.64 2.91 12.42
C PHE A 282 22.23 4.22 11.87
N PHE A 283 23.32 4.16 11.11
CA PHE A 283 24.03 5.33 10.59
C PHE A 283 23.56 5.74 9.19
N LYS A 284 22.77 4.92 8.50
CA LYS A 284 22.28 5.25 7.16
C LYS A 284 21.38 6.48 7.19
N GLY A 285 21.76 7.51 6.43
CA GLY A 285 20.98 8.76 6.32
C GLY A 285 21.24 9.79 7.42
N TRP A 286 22.18 9.53 8.37
CA TRP A 286 22.56 10.45 9.43
C TRP A 286 22.98 11.83 8.91
N GLN A 287 23.73 11.87 7.80
CA GLN A 287 24.15 13.12 7.17
C GLN A 287 22.97 13.99 6.64
N ARG A 288 21.90 13.35 6.15
CA ARG A 288 20.68 14.08 5.73
C ARG A 288 19.90 14.60 6.93
N TRP A 289 19.94 13.86 8.02
CA TRP A 289 19.24 14.19 9.25
C TRP A 289 19.92 15.35 9.98
N THR A 290 21.26 15.36 10.10
CA THR A 290 22.03 16.49 10.66
C THR A 290 21.81 17.77 9.87
N ARG A 291 21.77 17.73 8.54
CA ARG A 291 21.44 18.92 7.71
C ARG A 291 20.03 19.44 7.94
N LYS A 292 19.04 18.56 8.16
CA LYS A 292 17.66 19.00 8.48
C LYS A 292 17.57 19.64 9.87
N ILE A 293 18.23 19.09 10.88
CA ILE A 293 18.26 19.67 12.22
C ILE A 293 18.98 21.01 12.20
N ILE A 294 20.15 21.10 11.58
CA ILE A 294 20.89 22.36 11.43
C ILE A 294 20.03 23.39 10.70
N GLY A 295 19.31 23.00 9.66
CA GLY A 295 18.39 23.89 8.93
C GLY A 295 17.20 24.39 9.76
N VAL A 296 16.66 23.56 10.66
CA VAL A 296 15.60 23.98 11.62
C VAL A 296 16.18 24.89 12.69
N PHE A 297 17.36 24.58 13.25
CA PHE A 297 18.04 25.45 14.22
C PHE A 297 18.38 26.80 13.63
N LEU A 298 18.90 26.86 12.40
CA LEU A 298 19.22 28.12 11.73
C LEU A 298 17.97 28.95 11.36
N LYS A 299 16.85 28.30 11.06
CA LYS A 299 15.56 29.00 10.91
C LYS A 299 15.06 29.58 12.24
N HIS A 300 15.16 28.84 13.34
CA HIS A 300 14.78 29.34 14.67
C HIS A 300 15.68 30.51 15.14
N GLN A 301 16.99 30.47 14.84
CA GLN A 301 17.87 31.61 15.17
C GLN A 301 17.58 32.85 14.35
N LYS A 302 17.09 32.74 13.11
CA LYS A 302 16.67 33.89 12.29
C LYS A 302 15.38 34.56 12.76
N THR A 303 14.52 33.82 13.49
CA THR A 303 13.25 34.33 14.04
C THR A 303 13.41 34.91 15.45
N THR A 304 14.57 34.74 16.10
CA THR A 304 14.84 35.18 17.48
C THR A 304 15.91 36.27 17.58
N ASN A 305 16.26 36.95 16.51
CA ASN A 305 17.19 38.07 16.58
C ASN A 305 16.39 39.38 16.67
N PRO A 306 16.22 39.98 17.91
CA PRO A 306 15.40 41.20 18.11
C PRO A 306 16.07 42.50 17.63
N TRP A 307 17.23 42.42 16.99
CA TRP A 307 18.07 43.59 16.67
C TRP A 307 18.24 43.86 15.18
N GLN A 308 17.30 43.44 14.33
CA GLN A 308 17.21 43.91 12.96
C GLN A 308 15.80 44.50 12.74
N GLN A 309 15.64 45.75 13.17
CA GLN A 309 14.70 46.71 12.60
C GLN A 309 15.44 47.54 11.55
#